data_1e72995a3db4f31a51dbaf70fcca807d
#
_entry.id   1e72995a3db4f31a51dbaf70fcca807d
#
_cell.length_a   1.000
_cell.length_b   1.000
_cell.length_c   1.000
_cell.angle_alpha   90.00
_cell.angle_beta   90.00
_cell.angle_gamma   90.00
#
_symmetry.space_group_name_H-M   'P 1'
#
loop_
_entity.id
_entity.type
_entity.pdbx_description
1 polymer ?
#
loop_
_entity_poly.entity_id
_entity_poly.type
_entity_poly.pdbx_seq_one_letter_code
_entity_poly.pdbx_strand_id
1 'polypeptide(L)'
;MKADEALRRLGLSASESRPAASDRRFPDGAHFRIEIPSVENLRVLEAVLEEARRHDIVVNRVSQGSGAMLLGESELRELAAVAAEAGVEVSLFVGPREGYGLGAHARSAEGAGHAGQVRGLRGLSYAIEDVARAVEAGIRSFLVADPGLLMLLRDMQSAGELPVECGWKISVAMAPSNPAALMVLDGLGATTINIPSDVTTAELGEMRAATSLPIDLYVESPDSLGGVVRENELADLVAIGSPLYAKFGLRNSRPLYPAGEHLYDEAIAIARAKVARAAVALEWLARLGSDLVQSAAGAEGLRVPRPVPFSAESNAGDRDDPVVTAVPTQPR
;
A
#
# COMPACT_ATOMS: atom_id res chain seq x y z
N MET A 1 13.58 31.60 -5.12
CA MET A 1 13.79 31.39 -3.65
C MET A 1 14.96 32.22 -3.12
N LYS A 2 14.99 32.59 -1.83
CA LYS A 2 16.16 33.29 -1.22
C LYS A 2 17.47 32.50 -1.37
N ALA A 3 17.38 31.17 -1.38
CA ALA A 3 18.54 30.28 -1.56
C ALA A 3 19.17 30.44 -2.95
N ASP A 4 18.38 30.47 -4.02
CA ASP A 4 18.91 30.59 -5.40
C ASP A 4 19.63 31.94 -5.62
N GLU A 5 19.14 32.99 -4.98
CA GLU A 5 19.78 34.29 -5.02
C GLU A 5 21.12 34.29 -4.26
N ALA A 6 21.18 33.62 -3.10
CA ALA A 6 22.41 33.47 -2.34
C ALA A 6 23.46 32.65 -3.13
N LEU A 7 23.04 31.55 -3.73
CA LEU A 7 23.91 30.69 -4.55
C LEU A 7 24.44 31.44 -5.78
N ARG A 8 23.57 32.17 -6.49
CA ARG A 8 23.99 32.97 -7.65
C ARG A 8 25.01 34.05 -7.31
N ARG A 9 24.89 34.70 -6.12
CA ARG A 9 25.88 35.67 -5.68
C ARG A 9 27.28 35.05 -5.48
N LEU A 10 27.36 33.75 -5.20
CA LEU A 10 28.61 33.00 -5.10
C LEU A 10 29.05 32.36 -6.43
N GLY A 11 28.37 32.66 -7.53
CA GLY A 11 28.66 32.06 -8.83
C GLY A 11 28.23 30.57 -8.94
N LEU A 12 27.41 30.09 -7.98
CA LEU A 12 26.89 28.73 -7.96
C LEU A 12 25.50 28.74 -8.62
N SER A 13 25.33 27.95 -9.66
CA SER A 13 24.03 27.65 -10.25
C SER A 13 23.82 26.15 -10.23
N ALA A 14 22.62 25.71 -9.88
CA ALA A 14 22.26 24.31 -10.08
C ALA A 14 22.27 24.01 -11.58
N SER A 15 23.29 23.28 -12.02
CA SER A 15 23.46 22.92 -13.45
C SER A 15 22.74 21.63 -13.82
N GLU A 16 22.05 21.00 -12.87
CA GLU A 16 21.30 19.78 -13.14
C GLU A 16 20.05 20.11 -13.95
N SER A 17 20.00 19.56 -15.17
CA SER A 17 18.79 19.53 -15.98
C SER A 17 17.73 18.75 -15.22
N ARG A 18 16.79 19.45 -14.56
CA ARG A 18 15.64 18.80 -13.94
C ARG A 18 14.78 18.16 -15.03
N PRO A 19 14.28 16.92 -14.82
CA PRO A 19 13.28 16.35 -15.71
C PRO A 19 12.07 17.29 -15.82
N ALA A 20 11.38 17.22 -16.96
CA ALA A 20 10.15 17.97 -17.15
C ALA A 20 9.10 17.50 -16.12
N ALA A 21 8.30 18.45 -15.63
CA ALA A 21 7.16 18.12 -14.79
C ALA A 21 6.15 17.27 -15.59
N SER A 22 5.53 16.30 -14.91
CA SER A 22 4.46 15.50 -15.48
C SER A 22 3.19 16.34 -15.67
N ASP A 23 2.53 16.17 -16.81
CA ASP A 23 1.21 16.72 -17.11
C ASP A 23 0.06 15.80 -16.66
N ARG A 24 0.37 14.59 -16.22
CA ARG A 24 -0.60 13.58 -15.80
C ARG A 24 -1.14 13.87 -14.40
N ARG A 25 -2.41 13.51 -14.19
CA ARG A 25 -3.13 13.75 -12.93
C ARG A 25 -3.95 12.53 -12.53
N PHE A 26 -4.37 12.50 -11.27
CA PHE A 26 -5.45 11.63 -10.82
C PHE A 26 -6.78 12.04 -11.49
N PRO A 27 -7.81 11.18 -11.49
CA PRO A 27 -9.12 11.49 -12.11
C PRO A 27 -9.76 12.79 -11.60
N ASP A 28 -9.51 13.15 -10.33
CA ASP A 28 -9.96 14.39 -9.69
C ASP A 28 -9.11 15.62 -10.03
N GLY A 29 -8.13 15.48 -10.91
CA GLY A 29 -7.21 16.55 -11.33
C GLY A 29 -6.03 16.79 -10.39
N ALA A 30 -5.93 16.08 -9.28
CA ALA A 30 -4.85 16.23 -8.31
C ALA A 30 -3.52 15.63 -8.80
N HIS A 31 -2.42 16.18 -8.27
CA HIS A 31 -1.06 15.73 -8.56
C HIS A 31 -0.63 14.57 -7.67
N PHE A 32 -1.03 14.60 -6.40
CA PHE A 32 -0.56 13.61 -5.43
C PHE A 32 -1.63 13.23 -4.41
N ARG A 33 -1.35 12.10 -3.75
CA ARG A 33 -2.09 11.53 -2.64
C ARG A 33 -1.11 11.15 -1.55
N ILE A 34 -1.52 11.20 -0.28
CA ILE A 34 -0.72 10.74 0.86
C ILE A 34 -1.12 9.31 1.22
N GLU A 35 -0.10 8.46 1.42
CA GLU A 35 -0.26 7.11 1.94
C GLU A 35 0.54 6.89 3.22
N ILE A 36 -0.11 6.33 4.24
CA ILE A 36 0.52 5.86 5.47
C ILE A 36 0.59 4.32 5.45
N PRO A 37 1.78 3.74 5.28
CA PRO A 37 1.96 2.28 5.30
C PRO A 37 2.03 1.73 6.73
N SER A 38 1.89 0.40 6.86
CA SER A 38 1.94 -0.33 8.13
C SER A 38 0.81 0.06 9.09
N VAL A 39 -0.38 0.24 8.55
CA VAL A 39 -1.63 0.37 9.31
C VAL A 39 -2.23 -1.02 9.42
N GLU A 40 -1.92 -1.70 10.52
CA GLU A 40 -2.04 -3.15 10.61
C GLU A 40 -3.44 -3.63 11.01
N ASN A 41 -4.24 -2.77 11.64
CA ASN A 41 -5.58 -3.08 12.14
C ASN A 41 -6.43 -1.82 12.33
N LEU A 42 -7.67 -2.02 12.81
CA LEU A 42 -8.62 -0.93 13.06
C LEU A 42 -8.07 0.14 14.03
N ARG A 43 -7.48 -0.27 15.18
CA ARG A 43 -6.97 0.68 16.19
C ARG A 43 -5.87 1.59 15.63
N VAL A 44 -5.01 1.04 14.77
CA VAL A 44 -3.96 1.82 14.10
C VAL A 44 -4.55 2.76 13.04
N LEU A 45 -5.60 2.34 12.31
CA LEU A 45 -6.33 3.22 11.39
C LEU A 45 -6.95 4.41 12.13
N GLU A 46 -7.65 4.16 13.23
CA GLU A 46 -8.26 5.21 14.06
C GLU A 46 -7.22 6.23 14.55
N ALA A 47 -6.05 5.74 14.97
CA ALA A 47 -4.93 6.60 15.38
C ALA A 47 -4.38 7.46 14.22
N VAL A 48 -4.31 6.91 12.99
CA VAL A 48 -3.94 7.67 11.78
C VAL A 48 -4.97 8.77 11.51
N LEU A 49 -6.25 8.45 11.55
CA LEU A 49 -7.33 9.40 11.28
C LEU A 49 -7.40 10.51 12.34
N GLU A 50 -7.20 10.18 13.62
CA GLU A 50 -7.11 11.14 14.70
C GLU A 50 -5.92 12.10 14.52
N GLU A 51 -4.74 11.57 14.24
CA GLU A 51 -3.53 12.37 14.06
C GLU A 51 -3.59 13.22 12.79
N ALA A 52 -4.19 12.71 11.71
CA ALA A 52 -4.42 13.48 10.48
C ALA A 52 -5.31 14.70 10.74
N ARG A 53 -6.40 14.53 11.52
CA ARG A 53 -7.25 15.66 11.95
C ARG A 53 -6.49 16.67 12.81
N ARG A 54 -5.62 16.20 13.71
CA ARG A 54 -4.80 17.06 14.57
C ARG A 54 -3.86 17.95 13.79
N HIS A 55 -3.31 17.44 12.68
CA HIS A 55 -2.39 18.16 11.80
C HIS A 55 -3.08 18.87 10.63
N ASP A 56 -4.41 18.78 10.52
CA ASP A 56 -5.20 19.31 9.40
C ASP A 56 -4.70 18.85 8.03
N ILE A 57 -4.40 17.55 7.90
CA ILE A 57 -3.96 16.94 6.64
C ILE A 57 -4.91 15.84 6.18
N VAL A 58 -4.92 15.57 4.88
CA VAL A 58 -5.66 14.47 4.29
C VAL A 58 -4.76 13.25 4.12
N VAL A 59 -5.16 12.10 4.66
CA VAL A 59 -4.58 10.79 4.32
C VAL A 59 -5.51 10.12 3.33
N ASN A 60 -5.04 9.85 2.12
CA ASN A 60 -5.86 9.31 1.04
C ASN A 60 -5.90 7.78 1.05
N ARG A 61 -4.79 7.14 1.46
CA ARG A 61 -4.65 5.69 1.50
C ARG A 61 -3.85 5.25 2.72
N VAL A 62 -4.24 4.11 3.27
CA VAL A 62 -3.41 3.36 4.22
C VAL A 62 -3.10 1.99 3.63
N SER A 63 -1.97 1.41 4.00
CA SER A 63 -1.65 0.03 3.60
C SER A 63 -1.18 -0.80 4.77
N GLN A 64 -1.65 -2.04 4.81
CA GLN A 64 -1.31 -3.05 5.79
C GLN A 64 -0.19 -3.93 5.22
N GLY A 65 0.74 -4.37 6.04
CA GLY A 65 1.90 -5.13 5.61
C GLY A 65 1.97 -6.56 6.13
N SER A 66 1.27 -6.90 7.21
CA SER A 66 1.32 -8.24 7.82
C SER A 66 0.63 -9.31 6.97
N GLY A 67 -0.47 -8.98 6.31
CA GLY A 67 -1.31 -9.87 5.52
C GLY A 67 -2.76 -9.85 6.01
N ALA A 68 -3.72 -9.75 5.07
CA ALA A 68 -5.14 -9.76 5.38
C ALA A 68 -5.57 -11.04 6.12
N MET A 69 -4.88 -12.15 5.86
CA MET A 69 -5.06 -13.45 6.51
C MET A 69 -4.90 -13.43 8.05
N LEU A 70 -4.28 -12.39 8.61
CA LEU A 70 -4.08 -12.24 10.06
C LEU A 70 -5.19 -11.42 10.74
N LEU A 71 -6.15 -10.90 9.99
CA LEU A 71 -7.31 -10.18 10.52
C LEU A 71 -8.54 -11.08 10.59
N GLY A 72 -9.29 -10.98 11.68
CA GLY A 72 -10.59 -11.65 11.82
C GLY A 72 -11.65 -11.05 10.88
N GLU A 73 -12.72 -11.78 10.61
CA GLU A 73 -13.78 -11.32 9.70
C GLU A 73 -14.49 -10.06 10.23
N SER A 74 -14.82 -10.00 11.52
CA SER A 74 -15.41 -8.80 12.14
C SER A 74 -14.47 -7.61 12.04
N GLU A 75 -13.20 -7.81 12.30
CA GLU A 75 -12.17 -6.75 12.22
C GLU A 75 -12.01 -6.22 10.79
N LEU A 76 -12.03 -7.09 9.78
CA LEU A 76 -12.02 -6.68 8.37
C LEU A 76 -13.23 -5.83 8.01
N ARG A 77 -14.44 -6.20 8.49
CA ARG A 77 -15.67 -5.46 8.24
C ARG A 77 -15.67 -4.10 8.94
N GLU A 78 -15.22 -4.05 10.19
CA GLU A 78 -15.11 -2.81 10.96
C GLU A 78 -14.07 -1.87 10.35
N LEU A 79 -12.89 -2.42 9.95
CA LEU A 79 -11.86 -1.68 9.23
C LEU A 79 -12.40 -1.07 7.92
N ALA A 80 -13.16 -1.87 7.15
CA ALA A 80 -13.78 -1.40 5.91
C ALA A 80 -14.82 -0.30 6.16
N ALA A 81 -15.64 -0.42 7.21
CA ALA A 81 -16.67 0.55 7.55
C ALA A 81 -16.06 1.90 7.98
N VAL A 82 -15.09 1.90 8.88
CA VAL A 82 -14.41 3.12 9.35
C VAL A 82 -13.65 3.81 8.22
N ALA A 83 -12.96 3.04 7.38
CA ALA A 83 -12.24 3.60 6.23
C ALA A 83 -13.19 4.18 5.18
N ALA A 84 -14.35 3.55 4.95
CA ALA A 84 -15.37 4.05 4.02
C ALA A 84 -15.97 5.39 4.52
N GLU A 85 -16.29 5.49 5.80
CA GLU A 85 -16.79 6.74 6.41
C GLU A 85 -15.76 7.86 6.31
N ALA A 86 -14.47 7.55 6.50
CA ALA A 86 -13.39 8.51 6.38
C ALA A 86 -13.00 8.84 4.93
N GLY A 87 -13.52 8.13 3.93
CA GLY A 87 -13.13 8.29 2.53
C GLY A 87 -11.68 7.88 2.25
N VAL A 88 -11.15 6.91 2.98
CA VAL A 88 -9.76 6.43 2.89
C VAL A 88 -9.70 5.07 2.21
N GLU A 89 -8.80 4.92 1.24
CA GLU A 89 -8.50 3.63 0.64
C GLU A 89 -7.67 2.77 1.60
N VAL A 90 -8.10 1.51 1.81
CA VAL A 90 -7.34 0.51 2.58
C VAL A 90 -6.79 -0.53 1.63
N SER A 91 -5.46 -0.61 1.53
CA SER A 91 -4.76 -1.59 0.70
C SER A 91 -4.17 -2.69 1.58
N LEU A 92 -4.75 -3.90 1.52
CA LEU A 92 -4.30 -5.04 2.33
C LEU A 92 -3.28 -5.90 1.57
N PHE A 93 -2.21 -6.28 2.26
CA PHE A 93 -1.24 -7.23 1.70
C PHE A 93 -1.89 -8.60 1.55
N VAL A 94 -1.73 -9.24 0.39
CA VAL A 94 -2.27 -10.57 0.12
C VAL A 94 -1.29 -11.64 0.63
N GLY A 95 -1.78 -12.56 1.44
CA GLY A 95 -1.04 -13.73 1.93
C GLY A 95 -1.61 -15.04 1.39
N PRO A 96 -0.98 -16.16 1.71
CA PRO A 96 0.28 -16.32 2.44
C PRO A 96 1.49 -15.90 1.61
N ARG A 97 2.58 -15.51 2.28
CA ARG A 97 3.85 -15.16 1.63
C ARG A 97 4.99 -16.06 2.14
N GLU A 98 5.99 -16.27 1.29
CA GLU A 98 7.11 -17.17 1.58
C GLU A 98 7.87 -16.78 2.86
N GLY A 99 8.00 -15.49 3.17
CA GLY A 99 8.69 -15.01 4.37
C GLY A 99 8.09 -15.48 5.69
N TYR A 100 6.80 -15.85 5.71
CA TYR A 100 6.13 -16.41 6.90
C TYR A 100 6.00 -17.94 6.86
N GLY A 101 6.26 -18.54 5.70
CA GLY A 101 6.14 -19.97 5.50
C GLY A 101 7.38 -20.78 5.90
N LEU A 102 7.47 -21.99 5.41
CA LEU A 102 8.55 -22.93 5.66
C LEU A 102 9.79 -22.69 4.76
N GLY A 103 9.72 -21.73 3.85
CA GLY A 103 10.75 -21.45 2.85
C GLY A 103 12.07 -21.01 3.47
N ALA A 104 13.07 -21.89 3.43
CA ALA A 104 14.42 -21.57 3.91
C ALA A 104 15.07 -20.48 3.05
N HIS A 105 14.80 -20.47 1.74
CA HIS A 105 15.34 -19.49 0.80
C HIS A 105 14.96 -18.05 1.16
N ALA A 106 13.69 -17.78 1.43
CA ALA A 106 13.22 -16.43 1.81
C ALA A 106 13.80 -15.91 3.13
N ARG A 107 14.44 -16.77 3.94
CA ARG A 107 15.11 -16.42 5.20
C ARG A 107 16.60 -16.17 5.04
N SER A 108 17.18 -16.51 3.90
CA SER A 108 18.57 -16.16 3.59
C SER A 108 18.67 -14.69 3.18
N ALA A 109 19.85 -14.10 3.31
CA ALA A 109 20.09 -12.71 2.88
C ALA A 109 19.83 -12.56 1.36
N GLU A 110 20.27 -13.53 0.58
CA GLU A 110 20.11 -13.56 -0.88
C GLU A 110 18.65 -13.77 -1.30
N GLY A 111 17.87 -14.51 -0.53
CA GLY A 111 16.47 -14.82 -0.81
C GLY A 111 15.46 -13.85 -0.23
N ALA A 112 15.88 -12.86 0.55
CA ALA A 112 14.97 -11.93 1.24
C ALA A 112 14.04 -11.17 0.27
N GLY A 113 14.49 -10.89 -0.96
CA GLY A 113 13.68 -10.28 -2.01
C GLY A 113 12.47 -11.11 -2.44
N HIS A 114 12.47 -12.43 -2.18
CA HIS A 114 11.36 -13.33 -2.51
C HIS A 114 10.36 -13.50 -1.37
N ALA A 115 10.60 -12.86 -0.21
CA ALA A 115 9.78 -13.06 0.98
C ALA A 115 8.30 -12.67 0.80
N GLY A 116 7.98 -11.81 -0.16
CA GLY A 116 6.61 -11.41 -0.51
C GLY A 116 5.88 -12.37 -1.46
N GLN A 117 6.59 -13.29 -2.11
CA GLN A 117 6.01 -14.18 -3.13
C GLN A 117 5.17 -15.30 -2.51
N VAL A 118 4.28 -15.86 -3.34
CA VAL A 118 3.41 -16.98 -3.01
C VAL A 118 4.01 -18.27 -3.55
N ARG A 119 4.09 -19.30 -2.71
CA ARG A 119 4.75 -20.56 -3.06
C ARG A 119 3.79 -21.68 -3.42
N GLY A 120 3.89 -22.19 -4.65
CA GLY A 120 3.18 -23.35 -5.14
C GLY A 120 1.67 -23.13 -5.31
N LEU A 121 1.00 -24.08 -5.95
CA LEU A 121 -0.44 -23.97 -6.27
C LEU A 121 -1.32 -23.83 -5.03
N ARG A 122 -0.98 -24.53 -3.95
CA ARG A 122 -1.72 -24.44 -2.70
C ARG A 122 -1.62 -23.05 -2.06
N GLY A 123 -0.44 -22.42 -2.13
CA GLY A 123 -0.25 -21.05 -1.69
C GLY A 123 -1.07 -20.06 -2.51
N LEU A 124 -1.12 -20.24 -3.84
CA LEU A 124 -1.96 -19.42 -4.72
C LEU A 124 -3.46 -19.58 -4.38
N SER A 125 -3.93 -20.81 -4.13
CA SER A 125 -5.31 -21.05 -3.68
C SER A 125 -5.62 -20.29 -2.40
N TYR A 126 -4.75 -20.34 -1.39
CA TYR A 126 -4.94 -19.59 -0.14
C TYR A 126 -4.91 -18.06 -0.35
N ALA A 127 -4.09 -17.58 -1.26
CA ALA A 127 -4.02 -16.15 -1.57
C ALA A 127 -5.30 -15.64 -2.24
N ILE A 128 -5.89 -16.46 -3.13
CA ILE A 128 -7.19 -16.15 -3.75
C ILE A 128 -8.29 -16.12 -2.69
N GLU A 129 -8.34 -17.10 -1.79
CA GLU A 129 -9.31 -17.13 -0.69
C GLU A 129 -9.14 -15.93 0.25
N ASP A 130 -7.90 -15.51 0.53
CA ASP A 130 -7.63 -14.32 1.35
C ASP A 130 -8.18 -13.04 0.70
N VAL A 131 -8.04 -12.90 -0.63
CA VAL A 131 -8.63 -11.80 -1.40
C VAL A 131 -10.16 -11.88 -1.37
N ALA A 132 -10.75 -13.06 -1.64
CA ALA A 132 -12.19 -13.25 -1.67
C ALA A 132 -12.82 -12.84 -0.33
N ARG A 133 -12.28 -13.32 0.79
CA ARG A 133 -12.72 -13.00 2.14
C ARG A 133 -12.65 -11.49 2.44
N ALA A 134 -11.58 -10.82 2.02
CA ALA A 134 -11.44 -9.39 2.21
C ALA A 134 -12.42 -8.59 1.30
N VAL A 135 -12.66 -9.06 0.07
CA VAL A 135 -13.69 -8.48 -0.83
C VAL A 135 -15.09 -8.60 -0.24
N GLU A 136 -15.44 -9.74 0.36
CA GLU A 136 -16.70 -9.97 1.07
C GLU A 136 -16.86 -9.03 2.28
N ALA A 137 -15.77 -8.69 2.96
CA ALA A 137 -15.76 -7.69 4.02
C ALA A 137 -15.87 -6.23 3.51
N GLY A 138 -15.80 -6.01 2.20
CA GLY A 138 -15.92 -4.69 1.59
C GLY A 138 -14.61 -4.06 1.12
N ILE A 139 -13.46 -4.70 1.29
CA ILE A 139 -12.17 -4.20 0.82
C ILE A 139 -12.11 -4.19 -0.72
N ARG A 140 -11.44 -3.19 -1.29
CA ARG A 140 -11.31 -3.00 -2.75
C ARG A 140 -9.88 -2.72 -3.23
N SER A 141 -8.88 -2.69 -2.34
CA SER A 141 -7.47 -2.47 -2.70
C SER A 141 -6.58 -3.54 -2.07
N PHE A 142 -5.69 -4.11 -2.88
CA PHE A 142 -4.82 -5.22 -2.48
C PHE A 142 -3.37 -4.96 -2.86
N LEU A 143 -2.46 -5.18 -1.92
CA LEU A 143 -1.02 -5.05 -2.11
C LEU A 143 -0.46 -6.43 -2.53
N VAL A 144 -0.06 -6.55 -3.78
CA VAL A 144 0.39 -7.80 -4.40
C VAL A 144 1.90 -7.79 -4.58
N ALA A 145 2.57 -8.88 -4.18
CA ALA A 145 4.02 -9.04 -4.28
C ALA A 145 4.46 -10.25 -5.12
N ASP A 146 3.54 -10.83 -5.89
CA ASP A 146 3.77 -11.99 -6.74
C ASP A 146 3.16 -11.78 -8.13
N PRO A 147 3.95 -11.87 -9.22
CA PRO A 147 3.45 -11.61 -10.57
C PRO A 147 2.47 -12.70 -11.06
N GLY A 148 2.63 -13.95 -10.61
CA GLY A 148 1.71 -15.03 -10.94
C GLY A 148 0.35 -14.84 -10.28
N LEU A 149 0.34 -14.42 -9.01
CA LEU A 149 -0.89 -14.05 -8.33
C LEU A 149 -1.56 -12.84 -8.99
N LEU A 150 -0.80 -11.80 -9.38
CA LEU A 150 -1.34 -10.63 -10.09
C LEU A 150 -2.06 -11.03 -11.38
N MET A 151 -1.45 -11.91 -12.18
CA MET A 151 -2.04 -12.46 -13.40
C MET A 151 -3.36 -13.17 -13.12
N LEU A 152 -3.42 -14.04 -12.10
CA LEU A 152 -4.63 -14.77 -11.73
C LEU A 152 -5.75 -13.86 -11.24
N LEU A 153 -5.45 -12.90 -10.36
CA LEU A 153 -6.43 -11.95 -9.85
C LEU A 153 -7.01 -11.07 -10.99
N ARG A 154 -6.18 -10.70 -11.95
CA ARG A 154 -6.64 -9.99 -13.15
C ARG A 154 -7.54 -10.85 -14.03
N ASP A 155 -7.21 -12.11 -14.21
CA ASP A 155 -8.03 -13.08 -14.97
C ASP A 155 -9.40 -13.27 -14.31
N MET A 156 -9.43 -13.53 -13.00
CA MET A 156 -10.67 -13.64 -12.21
C MET A 156 -11.53 -12.36 -12.27
N GLN A 157 -10.90 -11.19 -12.22
CA GLN A 157 -11.61 -9.91 -12.38
C GLN A 157 -12.20 -9.78 -13.76
N SER A 158 -11.49 -10.20 -14.81
CA SER A 158 -11.96 -10.18 -16.19
C SER A 158 -13.09 -11.19 -16.43
N ALA A 159 -13.09 -12.31 -15.71
CA ALA A 159 -14.16 -13.32 -15.72
C ALA A 159 -15.41 -12.89 -14.90
N GLY A 160 -15.34 -11.78 -14.15
CA GLY A 160 -16.42 -11.30 -13.28
C GLY A 160 -16.51 -12.00 -11.94
N GLU A 161 -15.50 -12.79 -11.56
CA GLU A 161 -15.41 -13.49 -10.27
C GLU A 161 -14.96 -12.55 -9.14
N LEU A 162 -14.29 -11.46 -9.48
CA LEU A 162 -13.92 -10.39 -8.55
C LEU A 162 -14.50 -9.05 -9.04
N PRO A 163 -14.88 -8.15 -8.11
CA PRO A 163 -15.42 -6.84 -8.49
C PRO A 163 -14.45 -6.04 -9.36
N VAL A 164 -14.97 -5.39 -10.40
CA VAL A 164 -14.17 -4.52 -11.30
C VAL A 164 -13.52 -3.35 -10.58
N GLU A 165 -14.06 -2.94 -9.43
CA GLU A 165 -13.51 -1.89 -8.57
C GLU A 165 -12.27 -2.31 -7.78
N CYS A 166 -11.96 -3.60 -7.72
CA CYS A 166 -10.75 -4.05 -7.04
C CYS A 166 -9.50 -3.52 -7.73
N GLY A 167 -8.52 -3.11 -6.94
CA GLY A 167 -7.24 -2.58 -7.38
C GLY A 167 -6.08 -3.43 -6.92
N TRP A 168 -5.13 -3.61 -7.82
CA TRP A 168 -3.93 -4.40 -7.64
C TRP A 168 -2.72 -3.48 -7.53
N LYS A 169 -2.38 -3.11 -6.31
CA LYS A 169 -1.22 -2.29 -6.00
C LYS A 169 0.02 -3.18 -5.96
N ILE A 170 1.05 -2.81 -6.71
CA ILE A 170 2.31 -3.55 -6.71
C ILE A 170 3.15 -3.21 -5.48
N SER A 171 3.58 -4.23 -4.75
CA SER A 171 4.45 -4.08 -3.59
C SER A 171 5.86 -3.64 -4.00
N VAL A 172 6.50 -2.83 -3.15
CA VAL A 172 7.92 -2.50 -3.28
C VAL A 172 8.81 -3.76 -3.23
N ALA A 173 8.34 -4.86 -2.66
CA ALA A 173 9.05 -6.14 -2.68
C ALA A 173 9.25 -6.72 -4.09
N MET A 174 8.48 -6.29 -5.10
CA MET A 174 8.72 -6.65 -6.50
C MET A 174 9.78 -5.75 -7.15
N ALA A 175 10.14 -4.64 -6.52
CA ALA A 175 11.22 -3.71 -6.85
C ALA A 175 11.37 -3.40 -8.36
N PRO A 176 10.32 -2.96 -9.07
CA PRO A 176 10.48 -2.54 -10.47
C PRO A 176 11.33 -1.26 -10.53
N SER A 177 12.58 -1.39 -10.96
CA SER A 177 13.61 -0.34 -10.89
C SER A 177 13.97 0.26 -12.25
N ASN A 178 13.18 -0.01 -13.29
CA ASN A 178 13.39 0.54 -14.63
C ASN A 178 12.07 0.62 -15.41
N PRO A 179 12.01 1.46 -16.46
CA PRO A 179 10.81 1.65 -17.27
C PRO A 179 10.21 0.36 -17.84
N ALA A 180 11.02 -0.58 -18.31
CA ALA A 180 10.52 -1.82 -18.91
C ALA A 180 9.82 -2.73 -17.86
N ALA A 181 10.34 -2.77 -16.63
CA ALA A 181 9.69 -3.50 -15.54
C ALA A 181 8.30 -2.92 -15.20
N LEU A 182 8.15 -1.58 -15.24
CA LEU A 182 6.85 -0.94 -15.05
C LEU A 182 5.86 -1.34 -16.16
N MET A 183 6.31 -1.36 -17.41
CA MET A 183 5.46 -1.76 -18.55
C MET A 183 4.98 -3.22 -18.44
N VAL A 184 5.81 -4.13 -17.93
CA VAL A 184 5.42 -5.53 -17.69
C VAL A 184 4.31 -5.59 -16.63
N LEU A 185 4.47 -4.89 -15.52
CA LEU A 185 3.48 -4.89 -14.43
C LEU A 185 2.17 -4.21 -14.83
N ASP A 186 2.24 -3.13 -15.61
CA ASP A 186 1.08 -2.46 -16.20
C ASP A 186 0.31 -3.45 -17.11
N GLY A 187 1.03 -4.14 -18.00
CA GLY A 187 0.47 -5.18 -18.87
C GLY A 187 -0.18 -6.35 -18.12
N LEU A 188 0.32 -6.70 -16.92
CA LEU A 188 -0.29 -7.69 -16.04
C LEU A 188 -1.50 -7.16 -15.27
N GLY A 189 -1.83 -5.87 -15.36
CA GLY A 189 -3.03 -5.29 -14.77
C GLY A 189 -2.82 -4.61 -13.43
N ALA A 190 -1.60 -4.21 -13.11
CA ALA A 190 -1.35 -3.33 -11.98
C ALA A 190 -2.21 -2.06 -12.05
N THR A 191 -2.61 -1.54 -10.89
CA THR A 191 -3.37 -0.28 -10.81
C THR A 191 -2.56 0.86 -10.22
N THR A 192 -1.60 0.56 -9.34
CA THR A 192 -0.55 1.47 -8.88
C THR A 192 0.75 0.69 -8.65
N ILE A 193 1.89 1.33 -8.78
CA ILE A 193 3.18 0.64 -8.74
C ILE A 193 4.12 1.31 -7.74
N ASN A 194 4.53 0.56 -6.68
CA ASN A 194 5.65 1.01 -5.85
C ASN A 194 6.97 0.83 -6.60
N ILE A 195 7.77 1.88 -6.61
CA ILE A 195 9.15 1.88 -7.12
C ILE A 195 10.15 1.96 -5.96
N PRO A 196 11.45 1.70 -6.19
CA PRO A 196 12.46 1.85 -5.15
C PRO A 196 12.47 3.26 -4.53
N SER A 197 12.73 3.33 -3.22
CA SER A 197 12.67 4.58 -2.46
C SER A 197 13.82 5.56 -2.77
N ASP A 198 14.92 5.05 -3.29
CA ASP A 198 16.18 5.76 -3.54
C ASP A 198 16.37 6.21 -4.99
N VAL A 199 15.32 6.14 -5.83
CA VAL A 199 15.39 6.63 -7.21
C VAL A 199 15.74 8.13 -7.23
N THR A 200 16.59 8.48 -8.17
CA THR A 200 16.89 9.88 -8.49
C THR A 200 15.70 10.55 -9.19
N THR A 201 15.67 11.87 -9.24
CA THR A 201 14.65 12.59 -10.02
C THR A 201 14.71 12.28 -11.51
N ALA A 202 15.91 12.02 -12.05
CA ALA A 202 16.09 11.61 -13.45
C ALA A 202 15.43 10.25 -13.73
N GLU A 203 15.74 9.24 -12.91
CA GLU A 203 15.14 7.91 -13.01
C GLU A 203 13.61 7.94 -12.80
N LEU A 204 13.12 8.77 -11.87
CA LEU A 204 11.68 8.98 -11.68
C LEU A 204 11.02 9.55 -12.94
N GLY A 205 11.68 10.49 -13.63
CA GLY A 205 11.20 11.04 -14.90
C GLY A 205 11.14 9.99 -16.02
N GLU A 206 12.15 9.14 -16.14
CA GLU A 206 12.16 8.01 -17.09
C GLU A 206 11.04 7.01 -16.79
N MET A 207 10.87 6.65 -15.54
CA MET A 207 9.78 5.75 -15.11
C MET A 207 8.40 6.38 -15.36
N ARG A 208 8.24 7.67 -15.07
CA ARG A 208 6.98 8.38 -15.32
C ARG A 208 6.63 8.40 -16.82
N ALA A 209 7.61 8.54 -17.68
CA ALA A 209 7.40 8.52 -19.13
C ALA A 209 6.87 7.16 -19.64
N ALA A 210 7.23 6.06 -18.97
CA ALA A 210 6.93 4.70 -19.40
C ALA A 210 5.54 4.19 -18.99
N THR A 211 4.86 4.80 -18.01
CA THR A 211 3.54 4.35 -17.55
C THR A 211 2.58 5.51 -17.32
N SER A 212 1.28 5.27 -17.42
CA SER A 212 0.22 6.20 -17.00
C SER A 212 -0.28 5.92 -15.60
N LEU A 213 0.04 4.77 -15.01
CA LEU A 213 -0.40 4.38 -13.68
C LEU A 213 0.17 5.33 -12.61
N PRO A 214 -0.56 5.57 -11.51
CA PRO A 214 0.01 6.24 -10.36
C PRO A 214 1.25 5.51 -9.83
N ILE A 215 2.29 6.28 -9.53
CA ILE A 215 3.51 5.79 -8.92
C ILE A 215 3.40 5.94 -7.40
N ASP A 216 3.75 4.90 -6.67
CA ASP A 216 3.86 4.92 -5.22
C ASP A 216 5.34 5.08 -4.85
N LEU A 217 5.70 6.17 -4.18
CA LEU A 217 7.09 6.47 -3.82
C LEU A 217 7.20 6.83 -2.34
N TYR A 218 8.12 6.18 -1.63
CA TYR A 218 8.45 6.58 -0.27
C TYR A 218 9.19 7.93 -0.25
N VAL A 219 8.62 8.91 0.44
CA VAL A 219 9.27 10.16 0.82
C VAL A 219 10.14 9.93 2.05
N GLU A 220 9.63 9.18 3.03
CA GLU A 220 10.42 8.59 4.10
C GLU A 220 10.21 7.08 4.12
N SER A 221 11.28 6.28 4.11
CA SER A 221 11.19 4.82 4.14
C SER A 221 11.76 4.23 5.43
N PRO A 222 11.25 3.07 5.89
CA PRO A 222 11.87 2.33 6.98
C PRO A 222 13.27 1.81 6.56
N ASP A 223 14.12 1.49 7.53
CA ASP A 223 15.49 1.02 7.28
C ASP A 223 15.55 -0.24 6.42
N SER A 224 14.55 -1.12 6.52
CA SER A 224 14.43 -2.30 5.67
C SER A 224 14.22 -1.99 4.18
N LEU A 225 13.87 -0.76 3.83
CA LEU A 225 13.68 -0.25 2.47
C LEU A 225 14.64 0.91 2.15
N GLY A 226 15.82 0.94 2.78
CA GLY A 226 16.89 1.90 2.50
C GLY A 226 16.94 3.10 3.44
N GLY A 227 15.91 3.39 4.24
CA GLY A 227 15.93 4.45 5.25
C GLY A 227 16.09 5.86 4.69
N VAL A 228 15.57 6.16 3.51
CA VAL A 228 15.61 7.51 2.91
C VAL A 228 14.74 8.48 3.69
N VAL A 229 15.11 9.77 3.69
CA VAL A 229 14.39 10.89 4.33
C VAL A 229 14.45 12.06 3.35
N ARG A 230 13.33 12.33 2.63
CA ARG A 230 13.27 13.23 1.46
C ARG A 230 12.12 14.24 1.52
N GLU A 231 11.66 14.61 2.71
CA GLU A 231 10.51 15.52 2.89
C GLU A 231 10.72 16.87 2.18
N ASN A 232 11.94 17.37 2.18
CA ASN A 232 12.33 18.61 1.48
C ASN A 232 12.30 18.49 -0.05
N GLU A 233 12.28 17.25 -0.60
CA GLU A 233 12.20 16.99 -2.04
C GLU A 233 10.76 16.76 -2.53
N LEU A 234 9.76 16.76 -1.65
CA LEU A 234 8.37 16.40 -2.00
C LEU A 234 7.86 17.16 -3.23
N ALA A 235 8.17 18.45 -3.34
CA ALA A 235 7.73 19.27 -4.47
C ALA A 235 8.28 18.76 -5.81
N ASP A 236 9.57 18.42 -5.87
CA ASP A 236 10.21 17.89 -7.08
C ASP A 236 9.69 16.49 -7.41
N LEU A 237 9.57 15.62 -6.39
CA LEU A 237 9.07 14.25 -6.55
C LEU A 237 7.64 14.24 -7.11
N VAL A 238 6.77 15.10 -6.56
CA VAL A 238 5.39 15.21 -7.04
C VAL A 238 5.33 15.83 -8.42
N ALA A 239 6.07 16.90 -8.69
CA ALA A 239 6.06 17.56 -10.00
C ALA A 239 6.47 16.59 -11.12
N ILE A 240 7.50 15.78 -10.89
CA ILE A 240 8.03 14.84 -11.89
C ILE A 240 7.19 13.56 -11.94
N GLY A 241 6.80 13.02 -10.79
CA GLY A 241 6.18 11.70 -10.67
C GLY A 241 4.66 11.67 -10.80
N SER A 242 3.97 12.83 -10.88
CA SER A 242 2.48 12.87 -10.93
C SER A 242 1.87 11.97 -12.00
N PRO A 243 0.73 11.29 -11.72
CA PRO A 243 0.06 11.15 -10.42
C PRO A 243 0.87 10.27 -9.46
N LEU A 244 1.09 10.75 -8.23
CA LEU A 244 2.00 10.13 -7.27
C LEU A 244 1.35 9.92 -5.90
N TYR A 245 1.50 8.73 -5.34
CA TYR A 245 1.27 8.49 -3.91
C TYR A 245 2.56 8.77 -3.14
N ALA A 246 2.59 9.84 -2.37
CA ALA A 246 3.67 10.16 -1.44
C ALA A 246 3.51 9.30 -0.18
N LYS A 247 4.44 8.37 0.05
CA LYS A 247 4.37 7.42 1.15
C LYS A 247 5.28 7.84 2.29
N PHE A 248 4.73 7.79 3.50
CA PHE A 248 5.46 8.10 4.72
C PHE A 248 5.62 6.86 5.58
N GLY A 249 6.76 6.18 5.43
CA GLY A 249 7.30 5.24 6.39
C GLY A 249 7.95 5.98 7.54
N LEU A 250 8.67 5.30 8.39
CA LEU A 250 9.40 5.94 9.47
C LEU A 250 10.77 5.27 9.59
N ARG A 251 11.83 6.05 9.40
CA ARG A 251 13.20 5.61 9.64
C ARG A 251 13.41 5.34 11.13
N ASN A 252 14.31 4.41 11.47
CA ASN A 252 14.59 3.98 12.84
C ASN A 252 13.36 3.45 13.60
N SER A 253 12.34 3.01 12.88
CA SER A 253 11.20 2.34 13.49
C SER A 253 11.46 0.84 13.61
N ARG A 254 10.88 0.22 14.66
CA ARG A 254 10.95 -1.23 14.81
C ARG A 254 10.18 -1.94 13.70
N PRO A 255 10.66 -3.13 13.26
CA PRO A 255 9.89 -3.99 12.36
C PRO A 255 8.58 -4.41 13.03
N LEU A 256 7.45 -4.24 12.31
CA LEU A 256 6.11 -4.56 12.81
C LEU A 256 5.57 -5.89 12.25
N TYR A 257 6.21 -6.49 11.25
CA TYR A 257 5.63 -7.62 10.52
C TYR A 257 6.15 -8.99 10.99
N PRO A 258 5.24 -9.94 11.24
CA PRO A 258 3.79 -9.82 11.32
C PRO A 258 3.35 -9.13 12.61
N ALA A 259 2.44 -8.14 12.48
CA ALA A 259 1.88 -7.45 13.63
C ALA A 259 0.83 -8.34 14.32
N GLY A 260 0.73 -8.18 15.64
CA GLY A 260 -0.30 -8.76 16.46
C GLY A 260 -0.59 -7.85 17.64
N GLU A 261 -1.55 -8.20 18.48
CA GLU A 261 -2.01 -7.36 19.59
C GLU A 261 -0.88 -6.87 20.50
N HIS A 262 0.15 -7.70 20.70
CA HIS A 262 1.34 -7.39 21.50
C HIS A 262 2.21 -6.23 20.94
N LEU A 263 1.98 -5.81 19.69
CA LEU A 263 2.69 -4.70 19.03
C LEU A 263 1.78 -3.48 18.74
N TYR A 264 0.50 -3.52 19.10
CA TYR A 264 -0.45 -2.49 18.69
C TYR A 264 -0.12 -1.10 19.23
N ASP A 265 0.31 -0.98 20.48
CA ASP A 265 0.66 0.32 21.07
C ASP A 265 1.87 0.94 20.35
N GLU A 266 2.86 0.14 19.98
CA GLU A 266 4.00 0.58 19.18
C GLU A 266 3.60 0.95 17.75
N ALA A 267 2.74 0.15 17.13
CA ALA A 267 2.21 0.43 15.79
C ALA A 267 1.44 1.75 15.75
N ILE A 268 0.65 2.05 16.78
CA ILE A 268 -0.08 3.32 16.95
C ILE A 268 0.91 4.49 17.05
N ALA A 269 1.93 4.37 17.91
CA ALA A 269 2.93 5.43 18.08
C ALA A 269 3.69 5.71 16.78
N ILE A 270 4.10 4.65 16.07
CA ILE A 270 4.77 4.75 14.78
C ILE A 270 3.84 5.36 13.72
N ALA A 271 2.57 4.98 13.67
CA ALA A 271 1.60 5.51 12.71
C ALA A 271 1.36 7.02 12.90
N ARG A 272 1.22 7.48 14.16
CA ARG A 272 1.11 8.91 14.47
C ARG A 272 2.37 9.68 14.03
N ALA A 273 3.56 9.14 14.29
CA ALA A 273 4.81 9.76 13.85
C ALA A 273 4.88 9.88 12.31
N LYS A 274 4.40 8.88 11.55
CA LYS A 274 4.32 8.94 10.08
C LYS A 274 3.41 10.07 9.61
N VAL A 275 2.26 10.24 10.23
CA VAL A 275 1.33 11.33 9.91
C VAL A 275 1.98 12.69 10.19
N ALA A 276 2.67 12.84 11.32
CA ALA A 276 3.42 14.06 11.63
C ALA A 276 4.54 14.34 10.59
N ARG A 277 5.22 13.30 10.08
CA ARG A 277 6.20 13.45 8.98
C ARG A 277 5.54 13.93 7.69
N ALA A 278 4.37 13.40 7.36
CA ALA A 278 3.60 13.87 6.21
C ALA A 278 3.23 15.36 6.35
N ALA A 279 2.83 15.81 7.53
CA ALA A 279 2.54 17.22 7.79
C ALA A 279 3.77 18.11 7.56
N VAL A 280 4.95 17.71 8.07
CA VAL A 280 6.22 18.43 7.82
C VAL A 280 6.54 18.49 6.32
N ALA A 281 6.34 17.42 5.58
CA ALA A 281 6.57 17.41 4.13
C ALA A 281 5.63 18.37 3.39
N LEU A 282 4.37 18.50 3.82
CA LEU A 282 3.43 19.48 3.26
C LEU A 282 3.83 20.93 3.58
N GLU A 283 4.41 21.18 4.76
CA GLU A 283 5.00 22.51 5.06
C GLU A 283 6.15 22.85 4.10
N TRP A 284 7.01 21.88 3.78
CA TRP A 284 8.05 22.04 2.77
C TRP A 284 7.46 22.31 1.39
N LEU A 285 6.43 21.57 1.00
CA LEU A 285 5.72 21.76 -0.27
C LEU A 285 5.18 23.20 -0.38
N ALA A 286 4.47 23.69 0.63
CA ALA A 286 3.93 25.04 0.69
C ALA A 286 5.02 26.12 0.63
N ARG A 287 6.14 25.88 1.35
CA ARG A 287 7.28 26.82 1.38
C ARG A 287 7.99 26.94 0.04
N LEU A 288 8.03 25.87 -0.74
CA LEU A 288 8.68 25.87 -2.06
C LEU A 288 7.81 26.48 -3.15
N GLY A 289 6.57 26.89 -2.81
CA GLY A 289 5.69 27.67 -3.69
C GLY A 289 5.20 26.84 -4.87
N SER A 290 4.70 25.65 -4.62
CA SER A 290 4.19 24.79 -5.67
C SER A 290 2.68 24.96 -5.86
N ASP A 291 2.23 24.94 -7.11
CA ASP A 291 0.80 24.83 -7.48
C ASP A 291 0.31 23.38 -7.46
N LEU A 292 1.02 22.50 -6.75
CA LEU A 292 0.72 21.08 -6.69
C LEU A 292 -0.47 20.84 -5.77
N VAL A 293 -1.47 20.13 -6.27
CA VAL A 293 -2.74 19.90 -5.59
C VAL A 293 -2.80 18.46 -5.09
N GLN A 294 -3.19 18.28 -3.83
CA GLN A 294 -3.51 16.98 -3.22
C GLN A 294 -4.97 16.61 -3.47
N SER A 295 -5.26 15.33 -3.68
CA SER A 295 -6.64 14.81 -3.68
C SER A 295 -7.34 15.01 -2.32
N ALA A 296 -8.63 15.32 -2.36
CA ALA A 296 -9.48 15.30 -1.16
C ALA A 296 -9.70 13.86 -0.64
N ALA A 297 -10.24 13.74 0.56
CA ALA A 297 -10.74 12.46 1.07
C ALA A 297 -11.91 11.97 0.19
N GLY A 298 -12.00 10.67 -0.06
CA GLY A 298 -13.03 10.08 -0.91
C GLY A 298 -12.94 10.46 -2.39
N ALA A 299 -11.83 11.06 -2.84
CA ALA A 299 -11.64 11.52 -4.21
C ALA A 299 -11.83 10.41 -5.24
N GLU A 300 -12.24 10.78 -6.45
CA GLU A 300 -12.44 9.88 -7.57
C GLU A 300 -11.17 9.06 -7.86
N GLY A 301 -11.35 7.76 -8.12
CA GLY A 301 -10.26 6.81 -8.38
C GLY A 301 -9.58 6.26 -7.13
N LEU A 302 -9.97 6.68 -5.90
CA LEU A 302 -9.65 5.96 -4.68
C LEU A 302 -10.51 4.69 -4.59
N ARG A 303 -9.89 3.60 -4.18
CA ARG A 303 -10.59 2.33 -3.94
C ARG A 303 -11.04 2.25 -2.48
N VAL A 304 -11.86 3.24 -2.09
CA VAL A 304 -12.46 3.28 -0.77
C VAL A 304 -13.28 2.00 -0.57
N PRO A 305 -13.20 1.36 0.61
CA PRO A 305 -13.98 0.16 0.90
C PRO A 305 -15.48 0.37 0.68
N ARG A 306 -16.18 -0.70 0.31
CA ARG A 306 -17.64 -0.75 0.16
C ARG A 306 -18.20 -1.72 1.19
N PRO A 307 -18.48 -1.28 2.43
CA PRO A 307 -18.95 -2.15 3.48
C PRO A 307 -20.24 -2.87 3.07
N VAL A 308 -20.29 -4.18 3.33
CA VAL A 308 -21.49 -4.98 3.15
C VAL A 308 -22.22 -5.01 4.51
N PRO A 309 -23.52 -4.70 4.57
CA PRO A 309 -24.27 -4.77 5.83
C PRO A 309 -24.16 -6.18 6.45
N PHE A 310 -23.94 -6.25 7.74
CA PHE A 310 -23.95 -7.51 8.47
C PHE A 310 -25.38 -8.06 8.48
N SER A 311 -25.67 -9.06 7.64
CA SER A 311 -26.88 -9.85 7.78
C SER A 311 -26.66 -10.89 8.89
N ALA A 312 -27.31 -10.70 10.03
CA ALA A 312 -27.24 -11.62 11.19
C ALA A 312 -27.77 -13.04 10.89
N GLU A 313 -28.19 -13.31 9.66
CA GLU A 313 -28.87 -14.56 9.26
C GLU A 313 -27.97 -15.66 8.72
N SER A 314 -26.66 -15.43 8.50
CA SER A 314 -25.78 -16.46 7.89
C SER A 314 -25.22 -17.49 8.89
N ASN A 315 -25.50 -17.40 10.19
CA ASN A 315 -25.03 -18.36 11.21
C ASN A 315 -26.09 -19.35 11.72
N ALA A 316 -27.28 -19.42 11.10
CA ALA A 316 -28.35 -20.35 11.46
C ALA A 316 -28.57 -21.45 10.39
N GLY A 317 -27.54 -21.79 9.62
CA GLY A 317 -27.58 -22.81 8.58
C GLY A 317 -26.75 -24.04 8.96
N ASP A 318 -27.47 -25.06 9.38
CA ASP A 318 -27.15 -26.50 9.20
C ASP A 318 -25.86 -27.02 9.85
N ARG A 319 -25.88 -27.16 11.18
CA ARG A 319 -25.08 -28.19 11.82
C ARG A 319 -25.91 -29.47 11.87
N ASP A 320 -26.03 -30.18 10.75
CA ASP A 320 -26.29 -31.60 10.76
C ASP A 320 -25.06 -32.28 11.35
N ASP A 321 -25.14 -32.67 12.61
CA ASP A 321 -24.16 -33.51 13.27
C ASP A 321 -24.07 -34.86 12.50
N PRO A 322 -22.93 -35.25 11.95
CA PRO A 322 -22.80 -36.59 11.46
C PRO A 322 -22.78 -37.56 12.67
N VAL A 323 -23.80 -38.37 12.75
CA VAL A 323 -23.91 -39.52 13.66
C VAL A 323 -22.63 -40.32 13.55
N VAL A 324 -21.77 -40.26 14.58
CA VAL A 324 -20.60 -41.11 14.71
C VAL A 324 -21.11 -42.54 14.98
N THR A 325 -21.22 -43.32 13.93
CA THR A 325 -21.44 -44.76 14.07
C THR A 325 -20.16 -45.43 14.65
N ALA A 326 -20.29 -45.97 15.82
CA ALA A 326 -19.25 -46.71 16.52
C ALA A 326 -18.71 -47.83 15.66
N VAL A 327 -17.37 -47.90 15.52
CA VAL A 327 -16.65 -49.02 14.91
C VAL A 327 -16.76 -50.23 15.85
N PRO A 328 -17.18 -51.42 15.38
CA PRO A 328 -17.19 -52.62 16.21
C PRO A 328 -15.75 -53.10 16.47
N THR A 329 -15.41 -53.27 17.73
CA THR A 329 -14.21 -53.97 18.20
C THR A 329 -14.30 -55.46 17.86
N GLN A 330 -13.37 -55.97 17.05
CA GLN A 330 -13.18 -57.42 16.90
C GLN A 330 -12.44 -58.00 18.11
N PRO A 331 -12.84 -59.15 18.64
CA PRO A 331 -12.11 -59.88 19.68
C PRO A 331 -10.92 -60.62 19.09
N ARG A 332 -9.94 -60.84 19.94
CA ARG A 332 -8.63 -61.52 19.68
C ARG A 332 -8.76 -62.95 19.16
#